data_cfa517acc60489fee761a7051b397670
#
_entry.id   cfa517acc60489fee761a7051b397670
#
_cell.length_a   1.000
_cell.length_b   1.000
_cell.length_c   1.000
_cell.angle_alpha   90.00
_cell.angle_beta   90.00
_cell.angle_gamma   90.00
#
_symmetry.space_group_name_H-M   'P 1'
#
loop_
_entity.id
_entity.type
_entity.pdbx_description
1 polymer ?
#
loop_
_entity_poly.entity_id
_entity_poly.type
_entity_poly.pdbx_seq_one_letter_code
_entity_poly.pdbx_strand_id
1 'polypeptide(L)'
;MEWNNKYTYPKSSRSIENGYRKYLFGDEKLPSVTTILSATKSEEEKAALANWKERVGHKEANRIKTEASTRGTSMHSYIEDFLRGRINESFFETNEQYKNMAKEIIEKGIKGRLHEIYGMEETLYYPEQYAGTADLIGFYEGKDVVVDFKQANKPKKVDYIQDYFLQLGAYTLAHDVVHQTKMKAGIILLCTCLLYTSPSPRDVEE
;
A
#
# COMPACT_ATOMS: atom_id res chain seq x y z
N MET A 1 7.62 -3.35 -19.93
CA MET A 1 8.18 -3.25 -18.57
C MET A 1 9.44 -4.10 -18.50
N GLU A 2 10.51 -3.53 -18.04
CA GLU A 2 11.79 -4.21 -17.92
C GLU A 2 12.26 -4.19 -16.48
N TRP A 3 12.92 -5.26 -16.04
CA TRP A 3 13.59 -5.30 -14.74
C TRP A 3 14.95 -4.66 -14.87
N ASN A 4 15.25 -3.67 -14.02
CA ASN A 4 16.52 -2.97 -13.99
C ASN A 4 17.08 -3.01 -12.57
N ASN A 5 18.07 -3.86 -12.32
CA ASN A 5 18.73 -4.00 -11.01
C ASN A 5 19.68 -2.82 -10.70
N LYS A 6 19.17 -1.61 -10.87
CA LYS A 6 19.92 -0.35 -10.68
C LYS A 6 20.37 -0.16 -9.24
N TYR A 7 19.63 -0.68 -8.27
CA TYR A 7 19.91 -0.54 -6.84
C TYR A 7 19.98 -1.90 -6.16
N THR A 8 20.78 -1.98 -5.08
CA THR A 8 20.82 -3.14 -4.20
C THR A 8 20.13 -2.78 -2.89
N TYR A 9 19.00 -3.43 -2.61
CA TYR A 9 18.22 -3.16 -1.41
C TYR A 9 18.72 -4.02 -0.24
N PRO A 10 18.75 -3.46 0.99
CA PRO A 10 19.22 -4.18 2.16
C PRO A 10 18.23 -5.26 2.56
N LYS A 11 18.76 -6.41 2.96
CA LYS A 11 17.95 -7.47 3.57
C LYS A 11 17.58 -7.06 5.00
N SER A 12 16.33 -7.20 5.34
CA SER A 12 15.82 -6.97 6.68
C SER A 12 14.96 -8.14 7.15
N SER A 13 14.84 -8.30 8.46
CA SER A 13 13.80 -9.15 9.04
C SER A 13 12.75 -8.29 9.72
N ARG A 14 11.51 -8.80 9.79
CA ARG A 14 10.39 -8.11 10.44
C ARG A 14 10.00 -8.83 11.72
N SER A 15 9.80 -8.06 12.78
CA SER A 15 9.24 -8.55 14.04
C SER A 15 8.01 -7.74 14.44
N ILE A 16 7.18 -8.33 15.31
CA ILE A 16 6.08 -7.62 15.96
C ILE A 16 6.35 -7.68 17.46
N GLU A 17 6.52 -6.53 18.09
CA GLU A 17 6.76 -6.38 19.51
C GLU A 17 5.72 -5.45 20.11
N ASN A 18 5.02 -5.91 21.13
CA ASN A 18 3.94 -5.16 21.77
C ASN A 18 2.87 -4.63 20.77
N GLY A 19 2.61 -5.41 19.69
CA GLY A 19 1.67 -5.03 18.65
C GLY A 19 2.23 -4.06 17.59
N TYR A 20 3.49 -3.66 17.69
CA TYR A 20 4.15 -2.74 16.77
C TYR A 20 5.12 -3.47 15.85
N ARG A 21 5.05 -3.15 14.56
CA ARG A 21 5.98 -3.71 13.56
C ARG A 21 7.32 -3.00 13.64
N LYS A 22 8.39 -3.79 13.67
CA LYS A 22 9.78 -3.33 13.61
C LYS A 22 10.54 -4.05 12.51
N TYR A 23 11.57 -3.40 12.01
CA TYR A 23 12.51 -3.92 11.02
C TYR A 23 13.90 -4.03 11.65
N LEU A 24 14.59 -5.15 11.41
CA LEU A 24 15.97 -5.38 11.84
C LEU A 24 16.88 -5.34 10.63
N PHE A 25 17.95 -4.55 10.75
CA PHE A 25 19.06 -4.44 9.81
C PHE A 25 20.37 -4.68 10.56
N GLY A 26 20.86 -5.94 10.58
CA GLY A 26 21.92 -6.30 11.50
C GLY A 26 21.50 -6.09 12.94
N ASP A 27 22.20 -5.20 13.65
CA ASP A 27 21.90 -4.85 15.06
C ASP A 27 20.93 -3.65 15.19
N GLU A 28 20.64 -2.94 14.11
CA GLU A 28 19.75 -1.78 14.12
C GLU A 28 18.28 -2.21 14.04
N LYS A 29 17.46 -1.68 14.97
CA LYS A 29 16.04 -1.99 15.08
C LYS A 29 15.19 -0.75 14.92
N LEU A 30 14.49 -0.64 13.79
CA LEU A 30 13.73 0.54 13.40
C LEU A 30 12.21 0.30 13.48
N PRO A 31 11.44 1.29 13.94
CA PRO A 31 9.97 1.23 13.85
C PRO A 31 9.52 1.30 12.39
N SER A 32 8.37 0.69 12.07
CA SER A 32 7.81 0.86 10.74
C SER A 32 7.14 2.23 10.58
N VAL A 33 7.21 2.79 9.35
CA VAL A 33 6.49 4.03 9.01
C VAL A 33 5.01 3.93 9.39
N THR A 34 4.35 2.83 9.06
CA THR A 34 2.93 2.63 9.38
C THR A 34 2.66 2.56 10.88
N THR A 35 3.61 2.08 11.69
CA THR A 35 3.54 2.11 13.15
C THR A 35 3.61 3.55 13.67
N ILE A 36 4.53 4.35 13.15
CA ILE A 36 4.68 5.77 13.52
C ILE A 36 3.40 6.53 13.16
N LEU A 37 2.91 6.42 11.92
CA LEU A 37 1.68 7.08 11.48
C LEU A 37 0.48 6.68 12.32
N SER A 38 0.37 5.41 12.71
CA SER A 38 -0.70 4.96 13.60
C SER A 38 -0.60 5.57 15.01
N ALA A 39 0.62 5.72 15.54
CA ALA A 39 0.85 6.29 16.86
C ALA A 39 0.62 7.81 16.92
N THR A 40 0.88 8.51 15.82
CA THR A 40 0.75 9.98 15.71
C THR A 40 -0.62 10.47 15.28
N LYS A 41 -1.60 9.57 15.11
CA LYS A 41 -2.99 9.96 14.82
C LYS A 41 -3.55 10.90 15.86
N SER A 42 -4.33 11.89 15.40
CA SER A 42 -5.01 12.83 16.29
C SER A 42 -6.01 12.13 17.21
N GLU A 43 -6.36 12.77 18.31
CA GLU A 43 -7.38 12.23 19.23
C GLU A 43 -8.75 12.18 18.57
N GLU A 44 -9.05 13.08 17.63
CA GLU A 44 -10.28 13.06 16.84
C GLU A 44 -10.35 11.84 15.92
N GLU A 45 -9.25 11.48 15.25
CA GLU A 45 -9.18 10.28 14.40
C GLU A 45 -9.32 8.99 15.22
N LYS A 46 -8.67 8.95 16.40
CA LYS A 46 -8.80 7.82 17.33
C LYS A 46 -10.23 7.68 17.84
N ALA A 47 -10.86 8.81 18.23
CA ALA A 47 -12.25 8.84 18.68
C ALA A 47 -13.23 8.42 17.57
N ALA A 48 -13.03 8.90 16.34
CA ALA A 48 -13.86 8.50 15.19
C ALA A 48 -13.79 6.99 14.93
N LEU A 49 -12.60 6.39 15.04
CA LEU A 49 -12.43 4.94 14.90
C LEU A 49 -13.10 4.17 16.06
N ALA A 50 -13.01 4.67 17.29
CA ALA A 50 -13.66 4.07 18.46
C ALA A 50 -15.18 4.11 18.29
N ASN A 51 -15.76 5.26 17.97
CA ASN A 51 -17.19 5.45 17.73
C ASN A 51 -17.72 4.56 16.58
N TRP A 52 -16.91 4.39 15.52
CA TRP A 52 -17.27 3.47 14.45
C TRP A 52 -17.34 2.02 14.95
N LYS A 53 -16.34 1.56 15.73
CA LYS A 53 -16.32 0.20 16.31
C LYS A 53 -17.50 -0.06 17.23
N GLU A 54 -17.87 0.92 18.06
CA GLU A 54 -19.04 0.82 18.95
C GLU A 54 -20.35 0.71 18.12
N ARG A 55 -20.50 1.54 17.09
CA ARG A 55 -21.69 1.55 16.24
C ARG A 55 -21.92 0.25 15.48
N VAL A 56 -20.86 -0.35 14.92
CA VAL A 56 -20.95 -1.60 14.13
C VAL A 56 -20.81 -2.85 14.99
N GLY A 57 -20.31 -2.71 16.21
CA GLY A 57 -19.98 -3.80 17.13
C GLY A 57 -18.59 -4.37 16.89
N HIS A 58 -17.89 -4.73 17.97
CA HIS A 58 -16.49 -5.17 17.93
C HIS A 58 -16.26 -6.41 17.04
N LYS A 59 -17.18 -7.38 17.06
CA LYS A 59 -17.08 -8.59 16.24
C LYS A 59 -17.13 -8.25 14.76
N GLU A 60 -18.07 -7.42 14.36
CA GLU A 60 -18.26 -7.00 12.97
C GLU A 60 -17.11 -6.08 12.51
N ALA A 61 -16.64 -5.16 13.34
CA ALA A 61 -15.49 -4.33 13.05
C ALA A 61 -14.21 -5.18 12.79
N ASN A 62 -14.01 -6.22 13.59
CA ASN A 62 -12.89 -7.14 13.37
C ASN A 62 -13.06 -7.97 12.09
N ARG A 63 -14.28 -8.44 11.77
CA ARG A 63 -14.56 -9.13 10.50
C ARG A 63 -14.22 -8.24 9.31
N ILE A 64 -14.74 -7.02 9.28
CA ILE A 64 -14.49 -6.03 8.21
C ILE A 64 -12.99 -5.75 8.07
N LYS A 65 -12.28 -5.56 9.18
CA LYS A 65 -10.83 -5.32 9.17
C LYS A 65 -10.08 -6.51 8.59
N THR A 66 -10.42 -7.74 9.00
CA THR A 66 -9.75 -8.96 8.52
C THR A 66 -10.00 -9.16 7.03
N GLU A 67 -11.24 -9.04 6.57
CA GLU A 67 -11.57 -9.15 5.15
C GLU A 67 -10.85 -8.12 4.29
N ALA A 68 -10.81 -6.86 4.74
CA ALA A 68 -10.08 -5.81 4.04
C ALA A 68 -8.57 -6.10 4.00
N SER A 69 -7.99 -6.59 5.10
CA SER A 69 -6.57 -6.95 5.16
C SER A 69 -6.24 -8.11 4.22
N THR A 70 -7.04 -9.19 4.26
CA THR A 70 -6.86 -10.37 3.40
C THR A 70 -6.98 -9.98 1.92
N ARG A 71 -8.01 -9.23 1.56
CA ARG A 71 -8.23 -8.75 0.20
C ARG A 71 -7.06 -7.88 -0.29
N GLY A 72 -6.57 -6.97 0.56
CA GLY A 72 -5.40 -6.14 0.25
C GLY A 72 -4.17 -6.99 -0.02
N THR A 73 -3.83 -7.91 0.88
CA THR A 73 -2.67 -8.81 0.72
C THR A 73 -2.79 -9.63 -0.56
N SER A 74 -3.97 -10.20 -0.85
CA SER A 74 -4.17 -10.99 -2.06
C SER A 74 -4.07 -10.15 -3.34
N MET A 75 -4.55 -8.89 -3.31
CA MET A 75 -4.43 -7.96 -4.43
C MET A 75 -2.95 -7.62 -4.71
N HIS A 76 -2.16 -7.30 -3.69
CA HIS A 76 -0.73 -7.01 -3.81
C HIS A 76 0.02 -8.22 -4.37
N SER A 77 -0.20 -9.42 -3.82
CA SER A 77 0.42 -10.65 -4.30
C SER A 77 0.10 -10.93 -5.78
N TYR A 78 -1.14 -10.66 -6.21
CA TYR A 78 -1.54 -10.85 -7.59
C TYR A 78 -0.86 -9.85 -8.55
N ILE A 79 -0.75 -8.58 -8.14
CA ILE A 79 -0.01 -7.56 -8.90
C ILE A 79 1.48 -7.94 -8.99
N GLU A 80 2.07 -8.38 -7.89
CA GLU A 80 3.46 -8.83 -7.84
C GLU A 80 3.68 -10.01 -8.79
N ASP A 81 2.84 -11.03 -8.75
CA ASP A 81 2.95 -12.21 -9.62
C ASP A 81 2.84 -11.84 -11.11
N PHE A 82 1.97 -10.88 -11.45
CA PHE A 82 1.89 -10.36 -12.81
C PHE A 82 3.18 -9.63 -13.23
N LEU A 83 3.68 -8.74 -12.39
CA LEU A 83 4.88 -7.95 -12.70
C LEU A 83 6.16 -8.80 -12.74
N ARG A 84 6.19 -9.91 -12.01
CA ARG A 84 7.28 -10.91 -12.08
C ARG A 84 7.12 -11.92 -13.21
N GLY A 85 6.05 -11.81 -14.02
CA GLY A 85 5.78 -12.73 -15.12
C GLY A 85 5.37 -14.13 -14.68
N ARG A 86 4.94 -14.33 -13.43
CA ARG A 86 4.45 -15.62 -12.91
C ARG A 86 3.04 -15.95 -13.38
N ILE A 87 2.25 -14.93 -13.68
CA ILE A 87 0.91 -15.03 -14.26
C ILE A 87 0.80 -14.11 -15.47
N ASN A 88 -0.15 -14.42 -16.37
CA ASN A 88 -0.43 -13.62 -17.56
C ASN A 88 -1.91 -13.17 -17.57
N GLU A 89 -2.31 -12.46 -18.61
CA GLU A 89 -3.65 -11.88 -18.73
C GLU A 89 -4.79 -12.91 -18.76
N SER A 90 -4.52 -14.18 -19.15
CA SER A 90 -5.54 -15.23 -19.14
C SER A 90 -6.05 -15.57 -17.73
N PHE A 91 -5.32 -15.21 -16.69
CA PHE A 91 -5.73 -15.35 -15.29
C PHE A 91 -6.64 -14.23 -14.80
N PHE A 92 -6.92 -13.21 -15.63
CA PHE A 92 -7.76 -12.06 -15.25
C PHE A 92 -9.26 -12.36 -15.29
N GLU A 93 -9.68 -13.44 -15.95
CA GLU A 93 -11.08 -13.88 -15.96
C GLU A 93 -11.42 -14.58 -14.65
N THR A 94 -12.08 -13.87 -13.74
CA THR A 94 -12.40 -14.38 -12.42
C THR A 94 -13.52 -13.57 -11.75
N ASN A 95 -14.26 -14.23 -10.87
CA ASN A 95 -15.24 -13.57 -10.01
C ASN A 95 -14.64 -13.12 -8.68
N GLU A 96 -13.33 -13.37 -8.46
CA GLU A 96 -12.68 -12.99 -7.22
C GLU A 96 -12.37 -11.50 -7.17
N GLN A 97 -12.93 -10.82 -6.18
CA GLN A 97 -12.90 -9.38 -6.04
C GLN A 97 -11.47 -8.80 -6.06
N TYR A 98 -10.52 -9.41 -5.35
CA TYR A 98 -9.15 -8.92 -5.28
C TYR A 98 -8.42 -9.01 -6.63
N LYS A 99 -8.72 -10.03 -7.43
CA LYS A 99 -8.14 -10.18 -8.78
C LYS A 99 -8.69 -9.09 -9.72
N ASN A 100 -10.00 -8.81 -9.64
CA ASN A 100 -10.60 -7.72 -10.42
C ASN A 100 -10.00 -6.35 -10.05
N MET A 101 -9.75 -6.12 -8.76
CA MET A 101 -9.07 -4.90 -8.30
C MET A 101 -7.62 -4.81 -8.78
N ALA A 102 -6.88 -5.93 -8.72
CA ALA A 102 -5.51 -6.01 -9.24
C ALA A 102 -5.49 -5.75 -10.75
N LYS A 103 -6.42 -6.35 -11.50
CA LYS A 103 -6.60 -6.12 -12.94
C LYS A 103 -6.79 -4.64 -13.25
N GLU A 104 -7.69 -3.94 -12.55
CA GLU A 104 -7.92 -2.52 -12.73
C GLU A 104 -6.65 -1.69 -12.49
N ILE A 105 -5.89 -2.00 -11.45
CA ILE A 105 -4.59 -1.35 -11.18
C ILE A 105 -3.60 -1.64 -12.32
N ILE A 106 -3.50 -2.89 -12.76
CA ILE A 106 -2.58 -3.29 -13.83
C ILE A 106 -2.94 -2.59 -15.14
N GLU A 107 -4.21 -2.66 -15.55
CA GLU A 107 -4.65 -2.15 -16.86
C GLU A 107 -4.62 -0.61 -16.92
N LYS A 108 -5.09 0.06 -15.86
CA LYS A 108 -5.26 1.52 -15.85
C LYS A 108 -4.11 2.27 -15.20
N GLY A 109 -3.41 1.63 -14.26
CA GLY A 109 -2.36 2.28 -13.49
C GLY A 109 -0.95 1.90 -13.93
N ILE A 110 -0.72 0.68 -14.43
CA ILE A 110 0.63 0.15 -14.67
C ILE A 110 0.95 0.07 -16.16
N LYS A 111 0.10 -0.58 -16.96
CA LYS A 111 0.36 -0.77 -18.40
C LYS A 111 0.52 0.55 -19.14
N GLY A 112 1.58 0.65 -19.94
CA GLY A 112 1.89 1.86 -20.71
C GLY A 112 2.44 3.04 -19.91
N ARG A 113 2.51 2.92 -18.58
CA ARG A 113 2.98 3.97 -17.66
C ARG A 113 4.26 3.58 -16.93
N LEU A 114 4.32 2.34 -16.41
CA LEU A 114 5.50 1.77 -15.79
C LEU A 114 6.42 1.19 -16.87
N HIS A 115 7.64 1.71 -16.97
CA HIS A 115 8.62 1.30 -17.99
C HIS A 115 9.69 0.39 -17.42
N GLU A 116 10.23 0.72 -16.21
CA GLU A 116 11.26 -0.06 -15.54
C GLU A 116 10.85 -0.36 -14.09
N ILE A 117 11.26 -1.52 -13.61
CA ILE A 117 11.11 -1.94 -12.22
C ILE A 117 12.50 -2.03 -11.61
N TYR A 118 12.77 -1.24 -10.58
CA TYR A 118 14.02 -1.25 -9.82
C TYR A 118 13.97 -2.20 -8.62
N GLY A 119 12.77 -2.35 -8.04
CA GLY A 119 12.51 -3.25 -6.92
C GLY A 119 11.02 -3.41 -6.63
N MET A 120 10.67 -4.54 -6.03
CA MET A 120 9.31 -4.85 -5.57
C MET A 120 9.38 -5.52 -4.20
N GLU A 121 8.49 -5.08 -3.29
CA GLU A 121 8.45 -5.52 -1.90
C GLU A 121 9.82 -5.31 -1.20
N GLU A 122 10.51 -4.24 -1.61
CA GLU A 122 11.83 -3.93 -1.08
C GLU A 122 11.74 -3.10 0.20
N THR A 123 12.63 -3.44 1.14
CA THR A 123 12.71 -2.67 2.38
C THR A 123 13.54 -1.42 2.18
N LEU A 124 12.91 -0.28 2.46
CA LEU A 124 13.55 1.03 2.52
C LEU A 124 13.69 1.45 3.99
N TYR A 125 14.77 2.12 4.32
CA TYR A 125 14.98 2.65 5.66
C TYR A 125 15.65 4.02 5.65
N TYR A 126 15.27 4.83 6.60
CA TYR A 126 15.99 6.05 6.94
C TYR A 126 16.83 5.73 8.19
N PRO A 127 18.18 5.78 8.13
CA PRO A 127 19.05 5.38 9.23
C PRO A 127 18.61 6.00 10.55
N GLU A 128 18.60 5.19 11.62
CA GLU A 128 18.25 5.59 13.00
C GLU A 128 16.80 6.08 13.21
N GLN A 129 15.98 6.16 12.16
CA GLN A 129 14.65 6.77 12.24
C GLN A 129 13.52 5.76 12.04
N TYR A 130 13.43 5.20 10.86
CA TYR A 130 12.30 4.33 10.48
C TYR A 130 12.65 3.41 9.30
N ALA A 131 11.79 2.43 9.11
CA ALA A 131 11.84 1.59 7.91
C ALA A 131 10.44 1.23 7.41
N GLY A 132 10.37 0.67 6.21
CA GLY A 132 9.14 0.14 5.64
C GLY A 132 9.38 -0.61 4.36
N THR A 133 8.38 -1.36 3.91
CA THR A 133 8.43 -2.07 2.64
C THR A 133 7.66 -1.26 1.59
N ALA A 134 8.33 -0.92 0.50
CA ALA A 134 7.71 -0.28 -0.66
C ALA A 134 7.19 -1.36 -1.61
N ASP A 135 5.96 -1.21 -2.08
CA ASP A 135 5.34 -2.19 -2.98
C ASP A 135 6.09 -2.25 -4.32
N LEU A 136 6.46 -1.08 -4.86
CA LEU A 136 7.17 -0.98 -6.13
C LEU A 136 8.08 0.26 -6.15
N ILE A 137 9.26 0.12 -6.74
CA ILE A 137 10.17 1.22 -7.06
C ILE A 137 10.52 1.09 -8.54
N GLY A 138 10.44 2.17 -9.30
CA GLY A 138 10.67 2.07 -10.74
C GLY A 138 10.64 3.40 -11.49
N PHE A 139 10.64 3.29 -12.83
CA PHE A 139 10.51 4.41 -13.75
C PHE A 139 9.10 4.43 -14.34
N TYR A 140 8.36 5.48 -13.99
CA TYR A 140 6.95 5.62 -14.27
C TYR A 140 6.67 6.99 -14.89
N GLU A 141 6.08 7.02 -16.09
CA GLU A 141 5.78 8.25 -16.84
C GLU A 141 6.96 9.25 -16.88
N GLY A 142 8.17 8.73 -17.14
CA GLY A 142 9.35 9.58 -17.27
C GLY A 142 10.02 10.01 -15.96
N LYS A 143 9.65 9.41 -14.83
CA LYS A 143 10.17 9.79 -13.50
C LYS A 143 10.55 8.56 -12.68
N ASP A 144 11.62 8.69 -11.89
CA ASP A 144 11.92 7.72 -10.82
C ASP A 144 10.93 7.93 -9.67
N VAL A 145 10.25 6.86 -9.26
CA VAL A 145 9.15 6.91 -8.30
C VAL A 145 9.15 5.74 -7.32
N VAL A 146 8.50 5.96 -6.18
CA VAL A 146 8.01 4.89 -5.29
C VAL A 146 6.49 4.81 -5.47
N VAL A 147 5.98 3.60 -5.66
CA VAL A 147 4.55 3.33 -5.85
C VAL A 147 4.02 2.50 -4.70
N ASP A 148 2.81 2.80 -4.28
CA ASP A 148 2.10 2.10 -3.22
C ASP A 148 0.70 1.72 -3.72
N PHE A 149 0.37 0.42 -3.63
CA PHE A 149 -0.93 -0.11 -4.04
C PHE A 149 -1.90 -0.06 -2.88
N LYS A 150 -3.07 0.49 -3.11
CA LYS A 150 -4.11 0.60 -2.08
C LYS A 150 -5.45 0.09 -2.58
N GLN A 151 -6.24 -0.40 -1.66
CA GLN A 151 -7.62 -0.75 -1.91
C GLN A 151 -8.54 -0.10 -0.86
N ALA A 152 -9.76 0.22 -1.27
CA ALA A 152 -10.78 0.74 -0.37
C ALA A 152 -12.16 0.21 -0.75
N ASN A 153 -13.08 0.13 0.23
CA ASN A 153 -14.45 -0.28 -0.03
C ASN A 153 -15.25 0.79 -0.80
N LYS A 154 -14.90 2.07 -0.58
CA LYS A 154 -15.55 3.23 -1.22
C LYS A 154 -14.50 4.24 -1.65
N PRO A 155 -14.80 5.11 -2.62
CA PRO A 155 -13.96 6.24 -2.96
C PRO A 155 -13.59 7.06 -1.71
N LYS A 156 -12.33 7.46 -1.62
CA LYS A 156 -11.84 8.28 -0.50
C LYS A 156 -11.60 9.71 -0.96
N LYS A 157 -11.99 10.67 -0.13
CA LYS A 157 -11.55 12.06 -0.32
C LYS A 157 -10.07 12.19 -0.02
N VAL A 158 -9.40 13.16 -0.62
CA VAL A 158 -7.96 13.41 -0.46
C VAL A 158 -7.59 13.59 1.02
N ASP A 159 -8.42 14.25 1.79
CA ASP A 159 -8.21 14.49 3.22
C ASP A 159 -8.12 13.20 4.04
N TYR A 160 -8.73 12.11 3.59
CA TYR A 160 -8.71 10.81 4.28
C TYR A 160 -7.56 9.89 3.86
N ILE A 161 -6.66 10.36 2.99
CA ILE A 161 -5.49 9.58 2.52
C ILE A 161 -4.17 10.28 2.83
N GLN A 162 -4.14 11.23 3.75
CA GLN A 162 -2.93 11.94 4.15
C GLN A 162 -1.84 10.97 4.64
N ASP A 163 -2.21 9.93 5.40
CA ASP A 163 -1.29 8.88 5.84
C ASP A 163 -0.59 8.18 4.65
N TYR A 164 -1.27 8.05 3.49
CA TYR A 164 -0.65 7.43 2.31
C TYR A 164 0.40 8.35 1.69
N PHE A 165 0.15 9.65 1.65
CA PHE A 165 1.14 10.62 1.19
C PHE A 165 2.34 10.69 2.12
N LEU A 166 2.12 10.69 3.44
CA LEU A 166 3.19 10.66 4.44
C LEU A 166 4.02 9.36 4.34
N GLN A 167 3.36 8.22 4.14
CA GLN A 167 4.02 6.93 3.93
C GLN A 167 4.94 6.98 2.71
N LEU A 168 4.44 7.45 1.56
CA LEU A 168 5.23 7.57 0.34
C LEU A 168 6.36 8.59 0.48
N GLY A 169 6.10 9.75 1.13
CA GLY A 169 7.14 10.74 1.43
C GLY A 169 8.27 10.14 2.27
N ALA A 170 7.95 9.37 3.30
CA ALA A 170 8.95 8.66 4.10
C ALA A 170 9.75 7.65 3.25
N TYR A 171 9.10 6.91 2.36
CA TYR A 171 9.78 5.93 1.51
C TYR A 171 10.68 6.59 0.46
N THR A 172 10.24 7.68 -0.16
CA THR A 172 11.07 8.43 -1.11
C THR A 172 12.30 9.03 -0.42
N LEU A 173 12.15 9.62 0.77
CA LEU A 173 13.26 10.14 1.56
C LEU A 173 14.25 9.03 1.98
N ALA A 174 13.73 7.89 2.42
CA ALA A 174 14.56 6.75 2.78
C ALA A 174 15.40 6.25 1.59
N HIS A 175 14.77 6.12 0.41
CA HIS A 175 15.47 5.74 -0.80
C HIS A 175 16.55 6.76 -1.19
N ASP A 176 16.22 8.05 -1.12
CA ASP A 176 17.15 9.12 -1.47
C ASP A 176 18.38 9.15 -0.57
N VAL A 177 18.19 8.94 0.74
CA VAL A 177 19.30 8.94 1.71
C VAL A 177 20.22 7.73 1.50
N VAL A 178 19.66 6.54 1.35
CA VAL A 178 20.46 5.30 1.27
C VAL A 178 21.11 5.14 -0.09
N HIS A 179 20.41 5.46 -1.17
CA HIS A 179 20.90 5.26 -2.55
C HIS A 179 21.39 6.52 -3.23
N GLN A 180 21.44 7.67 -2.51
CA GLN A 180 21.87 8.98 -3.04
C GLN A 180 21.10 9.37 -4.31
N THR A 181 19.79 9.12 -4.29
CA THR A 181 18.89 9.42 -5.40
C THR A 181 18.15 10.75 -5.19
N LYS A 182 17.28 11.09 -6.13
CA LYS A 182 16.32 12.19 -6.05
C LYS A 182 15.01 11.70 -6.65
N MET A 183 14.28 10.90 -5.89
CA MET A 183 12.96 10.44 -6.32
C MET A 183 12.05 11.61 -6.64
N LYS A 184 11.36 11.55 -7.76
CA LYS A 184 10.57 12.68 -8.29
C LYS A 184 9.13 12.69 -7.80
N ALA A 185 8.61 11.53 -7.43
CA ALA A 185 7.24 11.40 -6.94
C ALA A 185 7.03 10.13 -6.12
N GLY A 186 6.05 10.17 -5.24
CA GLY A 186 5.37 8.99 -4.72
C GLY A 186 4.02 8.84 -5.42
N ILE A 187 3.66 7.64 -5.83
CA ILE A 187 2.42 7.35 -6.56
C ILE A 187 1.55 6.40 -5.75
N ILE A 188 0.29 6.76 -5.56
CA ILE A 188 -0.73 5.90 -4.96
C ILE A 188 -1.63 5.38 -6.08
N LEU A 189 -1.62 4.06 -6.29
CA LEU A 189 -2.57 3.39 -7.17
C LEU A 189 -3.68 2.78 -6.30
N LEU A 190 -4.78 3.53 -6.18
CA LEU A 190 -5.92 3.17 -5.33
C LEU A 190 -7.05 2.58 -6.16
N CYS A 191 -7.40 1.31 -5.93
CA CYS A 191 -8.61 0.71 -6.47
C CYS A 191 -9.72 0.68 -5.43
N THR A 192 -10.92 1.08 -5.83
CA THR A 192 -12.10 1.00 -4.99
C THR A 192 -12.95 -0.19 -5.38
N CYS A 193 -13.38 -0.93 -4.39
CA CYS A 193 -14.32 -2.01 -4.54
C CYS A 193 -15.73 -1.43 -4.66
N LEU A 194 -16.17 -1.12 -5.88
CA LEU A 194 -17.58 -0.86 -6.13
C LEU A 194 -18.33 -2.20 -6.05
N LEU A 195 -18.70 -2.60 -4.85
CA LEU A 195 -19.85 -3.47 -4.72
C LEU A 195 -21.05 -2.63 -5.19
N TYR A 196 -21.61 -3.00 -6.33
CA TYR A 196 -22.98 -2.66 -6.65
C TYR A 196 -23.87 -3.39 -5.62
N THR A 197 -23.97 -2.85 -4.44
CA THR A 197 -25.13 -3.07 -3.61
C THR A 197 -26.21 -2.21 -4.26
N SER A 198 -27.34 -2.83 -4.60
CA SER A 198 -28.57 -2.09 -4.90
C SER A 198 -28.67 -0.92 -3.93
N PRO A 199 -28.96 0.31 -4.40
CA PRO A 199 -29.06 1.45 -3.50
C PRO A 199 -29.96 1.09 -2.34
N SER A 200 -29.43 1.22 -1.13
CA SER A 200 -30.27 1.12 0.07
C SER A 200 -31.38 2.17 -0.07
N PRO A 201 -32.64 1.87 0.32
CA PRO A 201 -33.70 2.86 0.31
C PRO A 201 -33.40 4.18 1.05
N ARG A 202 -32.30 4.23 1.82
CA ARG A 202 -31.78 5.42 2.49
C ARG A 202 -30.82 6.28 1.65
N ASP A 203 -30.39 5.82 0.47
CA ASP A 203 -29.49 6.54 -0.41
C ASP A 203 -30.24 7.32 -1.52
N VAL A 204 -31.55 7.37 -1.44
CA VAL A 204 -32.44 8.04 -2.43
C VAL A 204 -33.10 9.33 -1.88
N GLU A 205 -32.82 9.71 -0.62
CA GLU A 205 -33.24 10.99 -0.05
C GLU A 205 -31.99 11.84 0.25
N GLU A 206 -31.52 12.57 -0.78
CA GLU A 206 -30.97 13.94 -0.71
C GLU A 206 -30.83 14.48 -2.14
#